data_2f5f3233432496204914cbda1896ab4c
#
_entry.id   2f5f3233432496204914cbda1896ab4c
#
_cell.length_a   1.000
_cell.length_b   1.000
_cell.length_c   1.000
_cell.angle_alpha   90.00
_cell.angle_beta   90.00
_cell.angle_gamma   90.00
#
_symmetry.space_group_name_H-M   'P 1'
#
loop_
_entity.id
_entity.type
_entity.pdbx_description
1 polymer ?
#
loop_
_entity_poly.entity_id
_entity_poly.type
_entity_poly.pdbx_seq_one_letter_code
_entity_poly.pdbx_strand_id
1 'polypeptide(L)'
;MIKIETKLPKEKRSSKKKKKGKRVGLTVLLVLGIFLIFALAFGFWLYKTVMSPNVQTTEGQPVELYIPTGSDYEQVKVLLSDAHCIVNEKSFDWVAQKKELPANVHPGHYVLKDGMNNNQLVNMLRGGLQTPVKVKFNNIRDVDQLAGRVAPQIEADSASIANVLHNQDYINQLGFNKYTIPALFLPDTYEFYWNTDAEGFIVRMFQEYNKFWTEERKQQAQAKGLTPIQVSTLASIVNKETNMTDEMPRVAGVYINRLKNNWLLQADPTLIFAWNDYSIRRVLDRHKEIESPYNTYKYVGLPPGPICIPSIAAVKAVLNAEDHHYFYFCAKEDFSGYHNFAKTLSEHNRNAARYQQALNQRGIMK
;
A
#
# COMPACT_ATOMS: atom_id res chain seq x y z
N MET A 1 61.33 -83.95 77.14
CA MET A 1 60.08 -83.43 76.56
C MET A 1 60.48 -82.34 75.64
N ILE A 2 60.40 -82.57 74.33
CA ILE A 2 60.83 -81.59 73.28
C ILE A 2 59.54 -81.02 72.66
N LYS A 3 59.30 -79.74 72.79
CA LYS A 3 58.25 -79.00 72.10
C LYS A 3 58.71 -78.55 70.72
N ILE A 4 58.03 -79.04 69.67
CA ILE A 4 58.29 -78.65 68.32
C ILE A 4 57.21 -77.59 67.99
N GLU A 5 57.62 -76.33 67.74
CA GLU A 5 56.77 -75.24 67.16
C GLU A 5 56.82 -75.29 65.67
N THR A 6 55.75 -75.59 65.01
CA THR A 6 55.53 -75.48 63.53
C THR A 6 55.08 -74.13 63.17
N LYS A 7 55.93 -73.34 62.47
CA LYS A 7 55.56 -72.08 61.82
C LYS A 7 54.86 -72.33 60.47
N LEU A 8 53.59 -71.92 60.34
CA LEU A 8 52.85 -71.91 59.10
C LEU A 8 53.27 -70.73 58.19
N PRO A 9 53.38 -70.89 56.86
CA PRO A 9 53.80 -69.79 55.93
C PRO A 9 52.68 -68.81 55.72
N LYS A 10 53.02 -67.49 55.81
CA LYS A 10 52.09 -66.39 55.44
C LYS A 10 51.86 -66.36 53.95
N GLU A 11 50.64 -66.61 53.54
CA GLU A 11 50.18 -66.39 52.16
C GLU A 11 50.30 -64.93 51.76
N LYS A 12 51.10 -64.64 50.67
CA LYS A 12 51.17 -63.31 50.00
C LYS A 12 49.88 -63.10 49.18
N ARG A 13 48.86 -62.49 49.77
CA ARG A 13 47.70 -61.99 48.99
C ARG A 13 48.13 -61.00 47.95
N SER A 14 47.90 -61.32 46.71
CA SER A 14 48.35 -60.64 45.50
C SER A 14 47.82 -59.20 45.34
N SER A 15 48.70 -58.26 45.10
CA SER A 15 48.42 -56.86 44.80
C SER A 15 47.87 -56.61 43.37
N LYS A 16 47.44 -57.66 42.62
CA LYS A 16 46.96 -57.60 41.25
C LYS A 16 45.56 -56.99 41.07
N LYS A 17 44.67 -57.00 42.10
CA LYS A 17 43.30 -56.46 42.02
C LYS A 17 43.25 -54.95 42.04
N LYS A 18 44.17 -54.19 42.65
CA LYS A 18 44.19 -52.74 42.71
C LYS A 18 44.61 -52.08 41.37
N LYS A 19 45.43 -52.74 40.54
CA LYS A 19 45.86 -52.22 39.23
C LYS A 19 44.80 -52.32 38.13
N LYS A 20 43.88 -53.35 38.19
CA LYS A 20 42.79 -53.50 37.23
C LYS A 20 41.70 -52.41 37.41
N GLY A 21 41.31 -52.07 38.65
CA GLY A 21 40.33 -51.04 38.96
C GLY A 21 40.81 -49.61 38.57
N LYS A 22 42.10 -49.31 38.75
CA LYS A 22 42.65 -48.02 38.29
C LYS A 22 42.70 -47.86 36.76
N ARG A 23 42.93 -48.97 36.02
CA ARG A 23 42.91 -48.93 34.54
C ARG A 23 41.46 -48.78 34.01
N VAL A 24 40.48 -49.45 34.59
CA VAL A 24 39.06 -49.29 34.23
C VAL A 24 38.56 -47.88 34.52
N GLY A 25 38.92 -47.29 35.68
CA GLY A 25 38.57 -45.91 35.98
C GLY A 25 39.19 -44.89 35.02
N LEU A 26 40.47 -45.11 34.59
CA LEU A 26 41.12 -44.23 33.61
C LEU A 26 40.52 -44.35 32.23
N THR A 27 40.11 -45.57 31.82
CA THR A 27 39.40 -45.77 30.53
C THR A 27 38.03 -45.10 30.51
N VAL A 28 37.25 -45.21 31.61
CA VAL A 28 35.97 -44.52 31.75
C VAL A 28 36.11 -43.00 31.70
N LEU A 29 37.12 -42.43 32.38
CA LEU A 29 37.43 -40.99 32.32
C LEU A 29 37.83 -40.53 30.90
N LEU A 30 38.62 -41.33 30.18
CA LEU A 30 38.97 -41.04 28.77
C LEU A 30 37.74 -41.06 27.87
N VAL A 31 36.85 -42.07 28.02
CA VAL A 31 35.61 -42.14 27.24
C VAL A 31 34.68 -40.96 27.55
N LEU A 32 34.54 -40.59 28.82
CA LEU A 32 33.79 -39.40 29.22
C LEU A 32 34.40 -38.10 28.69
N GLY A 33 35.75 -37.99 28.70
CA GLY A 33 36.47 -36.84 28.13
C GLY A 33 36.25 -36.71 26.60
N ILE A 34 36.33 -37.84 25.88
CA ILE A 34 36.07 -37.89 24.43
C ILE A 34 34.60 -37.51 24.17
N PHE A 35 33.63 -38.05 24.92
CA PHE A 35 32.24 -37.69 24.78
C PHE A 35 32.00 -36.19 25.03
N LEU A 36 32.62 -35.63 26.07
CA LEU A 36 32.53 -34.18 26.35
C LEU A 36 33.10 -33.34 25.20
N ILE A 37 34.24 -33.73 24.61
CA ILE A 37 34.81 -33.03 23.43
C ILE A 37 33.84 -33.09 22.24
N PHE A 38 33.27 -34.28 21.96
CA PHE A 38 32.27 -34.40 20.90
C PHE A 38 31.01 -33.56 21.18
N ALA A 39 30.51 -33.52 22.41
CA ALA A 39 29.37 -32.71 22.79
C ALA A 39 29.64 -31.23 22.65
N LEU A 40 30.85 -30.74 23.03
CA LEU A 40 31.27 -29.34 22.84
C LEU A 40 31.43 -29.00 21.37
N ALA A 41 32.08 -29.87 20.58
CA ALA A 41 32.25 -29.68 19.14
C ALA A 41 30.90 -29.66 18.42
N PHE A 42 29.98 -30.55 18.76
CA PHE A 42 28.61 -30.57 18.24
C PHE A 42 27.82 -29.30 18.62
N GLY A 43 27.89 -28.90 19.90
CA GLY A 43 27.28 -27.68 20.39
C GLY A 43 27.81 -26.42 19.65
N PHE A 44 29.12 -26.38 19.45
CA PHE A 44 29.75 -25.28 18.67
C PHE A 44 29.32 -25.29 17.20
N TRP A 45 29.28 -26.47 16.57
CA TRP A 45 28.78 -26.64 15.21
C TRP A 45 27.30 -26.19 15.10
N LEU A 46 26.46 -26.63 16.04
CA LEU A 46 25.05 -26.25 16.10
C LEU A 46 24.89 -24.72 16.25
N TYR A 47 25.62 -24.13 17.20
CA TYR A 47 25.64 -22.68 17.39
C TYR A 47 26.03 -21.96 16.11
N LYS A 48 27.11 -22.39 15.46
CA LYS A 48 27.60 -21.79 14.21
C LYS A 48 26.58 -21.94 13.08
N THR A 49 25.93 -23.08 12.95
CA THR A 49 24.91 -23.33 11.92
C THR A 49 23.67 -22.45 12.10
N VAL A 50 23.24 -22.19 13.34
CA VAL A 50 21.98 -21.48 13.63
C VAL A 50 22.19 -19.98 13.79
N MET A 51 23.29 -19.56 14.44
CA MET A 51 23.47 -18.19 14.92
C MET A 51 24.55 -17.39 14.18
N SER A 52 25.39 -18.01 13.33
CA SER A 52 26.32 -17.23 12.50
C SER A 52 25.56 -16.49 11.38
N PRO A 53 26.04 -15.31 10.98
CA PRO A 53 25.50 -14.59 9.81
C PRO A 53 25.48 -15.50 8.59
N ASN A 54 24.33 -15.54 7.91
CA ASN A 54 24.11 -16.34 6.70
C ASN A 54 23.45 -15.56 5.56
N VAL A 55 22.97 -14.35 5.84
CA VAL A 55 22.53 -13.39 4.82
C VAL A 55 23.65 -12.40 4.60
N GLN A 56 24.09 -12.30 3.35
CA GLN A 56 25.07 -11.31 2.90
C GLN A 56 24.47 -10.54 1.73
N THR A 57 24.43 -9.22 1.86
CA THR A 57 23.84 -8.35 0.84
C THR A 57 24.91 -7.49 0.18
N THR A 58 24.63 -7.03 -1.04
CA THR A 58 25.56 -6.16 -1.78
C THR A 58 25.62 -4.79 -1.10
N GLU A 59 26.82 -4.34 -0.74
CA GLU A 59 27.07 -3.05 -0.08
C GLU A 59 26.23 -2.79 1.18
N GLY A 60 25.79 -3.86 1.86
CA GLY A 60 24.97 -3.75 3.06
C GLY A 60 23.52 -3.26 2.81
N GLN A 61 23.10 -3.11 1.55
CA GLN A 61 21.73 -2.74 1.22
C GLN A 61 20.80 -3.95 1.45
N PRO A 62 19.62 -3.73 2.07
CA PRO A 62 18.68 -4.83 2.29
C PRO A 62 18.16 -5.40 0.95
N VAL A 63 17.92 -6.71 0.93
CA VAL A 63 17.33 -7.42 -0.22
C VAL A 63 15.84 -7.57 0.02
N GLU A 64 15.03 -7.16 -0.94
CA GLU A 64 13.57 -7.35 -0.91
C GLU A 64 13.22 -8.71 -1.52
N LEU A 65 12.55 -9.54 -0.74
CA LEU A 65 12.08 -10.88 -1.13
C LEU A 65 10.55 -10.87 -1.19
N TYR A 66 10.02 -11.22 -2.36
CA TYR A 66 8.58 -11.36 -2.58
C TYR A 66 8.24 -12.84 -2.73
N ILE A 67 7.44 -13.37 -1.80
CA ILE A 67 6.95 -14.76 -1.83
C ILE A 67 5.49 -14.74 -2.27
N PRO A 68 5.17 -15.22 -3.49
CA PRO A 68 3.80 -15.25 -4.00
C PRO A 68 2.86 -16.11 -3.17
N THR A 69 1.58 -15.78 -3.20
CA THR A 69 0.51 -16.57 -2.59
C THR A 69 0.46 -17.96 -3.21
N GLY A 70 0.43 -19.00 -2.36
CA GLY A 70 0.46 -20.40 -2.78
C GLY A 70 1.86 -20.97 -3.02
N SER A 71 2.94 -20.20 -2.78
CA SER A 71 4.30 -20.72 -2.86
C SER A 71 4.55 -21.81 -1.85
N ASP A 72 5.21 -22.89 -2.30
CA ASP A 72 5.76 -23.92 -1.43
C ASP A 72 7.20 -23.63 -0.99
N TYR A 73 7.75 -24.50 -0.17
CA TYR A 73 9.11 -24.33 0.36
C TYR A 73 10.20 -24.41 -0.74
N GLU A 74 10.01 -25.23 -1.76
CA GLU A 74 10.97 -25.34 -2.88
C GLU A 74 11.04 -24.04 -3.67
N GLN A 75 9.88 -23.41 -3.90
CA GLN A 75 9.82 -22.09 -4.54
C GLN A 75 10.50 -21.00 -3.67
N VAL A 76 10.34 -21.05 -2.36
CA VAL A 76 11.05 -20.12 -1.45
C VAL A 76 12.57 -20.29 -1.56
N LYS A 77 13.07 -21.54 -1.67
CA LYS A 77 14.51 -21.78 -1.87
C LYS A 77 15.01 -21.21 -3.20
N VAL A 78 14.23 -21.37 -4.28
CA VAL A 78 14.57 -20.77 -5.57
C VAL A 78 14.64 -19.25 -5.47
N LEU A 79 13.65 -18.60 -4.88
CA LEU A 79 13.62 -17.15 -4.68
C LEU A 79 14.81 -16.65 -3.86
N LEU A 80 15.20 -17.36 -2.80
CA LEU A 80 16.36 -17.04 -1.99
C LEU A 80 17.69 -17.24 -2.75
N SER A 81 17.77 -18.29 -3.58
CA SER A 81 18.95 -18.56 -4.41
C SER A 81 19.08 -17.48 -5.50
N ASP A 82 18.00 -17.11 -6.18
CA ASP A 82 17.98 -16.05 -7.20
C ASP A 82 18.34 -14.68 -6.63
N ALA A 83 18.00 -14.44 -5.36
CA ALA A 83 18.39 -13.22 -4.65
C ALA A 83 19.89 -13.16 -4.32
N HIS A 84 20.64 -14.25 -4.49
CA HIS A 84 22.08 -14.38 -4.24
C HIS A 84 22.55 -13.83 -2.89
N CYS A 85 21.69 -13.90 -1.87
CA CYS A 85 21.96 -13.32 -0.55
C CYS A 85 22.26 -14.34 0.55
N ILE A 86 22.16 -15.65 0.26
CA ILE A 86 22.42 -16.72 1.23
C ILE A 86 23.84 -17.27 1.06
N VAL A 87 24.66 -17.15 2.11
CA VAL A 87 26.07 -17.61 2.08
C VAL A 87 26.16 -19.14 2.09
N ASN A 88 25.31 -19.81 2.87
CA ASN A 88 25.32 -21.26 3.01
C ASN A 88 23.88 -21.80 3.01
N GLU A 89 23.42 -22.18 1.83
CA GLU A 89 22.08 -22.73 1.60
C GLU A 89 21.81 -24.03 2.37
N LYS A 90 22.83 -24.90 2.52
CA LYS A 90 22.70 -26.16 3.28
C LYS A 90 22.43 -25.91 4.75
N SER A 91 23.07 -24.91 5.34
CA SER A 91 22.84 -24.55 6.75
C SER A 91 21.46 -23.91 6.93
N PHE A 92 21.02 -23.10 5.96
CA PHE A 92 19.65 -22.55 5.93
C PHE A 92 18.62 -23.66 5.85
N ASP A 93 18.74 -24.56 4.85
CA ASP A 93 17.81 -25.67 4.68
C ASP A 93 17.71 -26.54 5.94
N TRP A 94 18.85 -26.89 6.56
CA TRP A 94 18.85 -27.66 7.80
C TRP A 94 18.08 -26.97 8.94
N VAL A 95 18.26 -25.65 9.12
CA VAL A 95 17.54 -24.88 10.14
C VAL A 95 16.06 -24.75 9.78
N ALA A 96 15.75 -24.54 8.52
CA ALA A 96 14.39 -24.44 7.99
C ALA A 96 13.59 -25.74 8.25
N GLN A 97 14.18 -26.91 7.94
CA GLN A 97 13.58 -28.21 8.22
C GLN A 97 13.37 -28.44 9.73
N LYS A 98 14.38 -28.12 10.55
CA LYS A 98 14.27 -28.29 12.02
C LYS A 98 13.23 -27.39 12.66
N LYS A 99 12.92 -26.25 12.03
CA LYS A 99 11.92 -25.29 12.48
C LYS A 99 10.59 -25.40 11.74
N GLU A 100 10.40 -26.45 10.95
CA GLU A 100 9.15 -26.74 10.24
C GLU A 100 8.71 -25.61 9.29
N LEU A 101 9.67 -24.84 8.72
CA LEU A 101 9.35 -23.84 7.71
C LEU A 101 8.65 -24.42 6.48
N PRO A 102 9.00 -25.65 5.98
CA PRO A 102 8.33 -26.23 4.82
C PRO A 102 6.80 -26.38 4.98
N ALA A 103 6.33 -26.62 6.19
CA ALA A 103 4.90 -26.72 6.48
C ALA A 103 4.24 -25.36 6.84
N ASN A 104 5.04 -24.30 6.98
CA ASN A 104 4.59 -22.99 7.45
C ASN A 104 5.19 -21.87 6.59
N VAL A 105 5.09 -22.00 5.27
CA VAL A 105 5.45 -20.93 4.34
C VAL A 105 4.35 -19.88 4.37
N HIS A 106 4.72 -18.62 4.58
CA HIS A 106 3.81 -17.49 4.49
C HIS A 106 4.18 -16.61 3.28
N PRO A 107 3.22 -16.34 2.38
CA PRO A 107 3.43 -15.42 1.27
C PRO A 107 3.59 -13.98 1.79
N GLY A 108 4.23 -13.12 1.01
CA GLY A 108 4.35 -11.71 1.34
C GLY A 108 5.70 -11.10 0.99
N HIS A 109 5.89 -9.86 1.40
CA HIS A 109 7.11 -9.10 1.19
C HIS A 109 7.97 -9.10 2.46
N TYR A 110 9.24 -9.50 2.31
CA TYR A 110 10.22 -9.61 3.39
C TYR A 110 11.49 -8.83 3.04
N VAL A 111 12.04 -8.11 4.01
CA VAL A 111 13.27 -7.35 3.86
C VAL A 111 14.40 -8.06 4.58
N LEU A 112 15.30 -8.67 3.81
CA LEU A 112 16.46 -9.39 4.30
C LEU A 112 17.61 -8.40 4.56
N LYS A 113 18.02 -8.31 5.82
CA LYS A 113 19.10 -7.40 6.22
C LYS A 113 20.43 -8.11 6.24
N ASP A 114 21.50 -7.39 5.90
CA ASP A 114 22.85 -7.90 5.98
C ASP A 114 23.17 -8.44 7.38
N GLY A 115 23.91 -9.53 7.44
CA GLY A 115 24.31 -10.17 8.69
C GLY A 115 23.21 -10.98 9.41
N MET A 116 22.00 -11.10 8.86
CA MET A 116 20.96 -11.98 9.45
C MET A 116 21.45 -13.42 9.51
N ASN A 117 21.21 -14.08 10.63
CA ASN A 117 21.50 -15.51 10.79
C ASN A 117 20.29 -16.38 10.40
N ASN A 118 20.53 -17.70 10.28
CA ASN A 118 19.49 -18.63 9.91
C ASN A 118 18.30 -18.63 10.87
N ASN A 119 18.53 -18.44 12.17
CA ASN A 119 17.45 -18.38 13.15
C ASN A 119 16.52 -17.18 12.93
N GLN A 120 17.09 -16.01 12.63
CA GLN A 120 16.32 -14.79 12.35
C GLN A 120 15.53 -14.92 11.04
N LEU A 121 16.21 -15.36 9.97
CA LEU A 121 15.59 -15.53 8.65
C LEU A 121 14.44 -16.55 8.69
N VAL A 122 14.69 -17.75 9.22
CA VAL A 122 13.66 -18.81 9.30
C VAL A 122 12.48 -18.39 10.18
N ASN A 123 12.74 -17.75 11.33
CA ASN A 123 11.67 -17.26 12.18
C ASN A 123 10.82 -16.17 11.49
N MET A 124 11.45 -15.29 10.73
CA MET A 124 10.76 -14.24 9.97
C MET A 124 9.84 -14.84 8.91
N LEU A 125 10.34 -15.77 8.08
CA LEU A 125 9.57 -16.42 7.02
C LEU A 125 8.46 -17.32 7.58
N ARG A 126 8.79 -18.16 8.57
CA ARG A 126 7.84 -19.06 9.23
C ARG A 126 6.75 -18.32 10.02
N GLY A 127 7.09 -17.19 10.62
CA GLY A 127 6.17 -16.36 11.39
C GLY A 127 5.34 -15.39 10.57
N GLY A 128 5.56 -15.34 9.24
CA GLY A 128 4.86 -14.38 8.39
C GLY A 128 5.12 -12.92 8.76
N LEU A 129 6.34 -12.62 9.27
CA LEU A 129 6.70 -11.26 9.72
C LEU A 129 7.02 -10.38 8.50
N GLN A 130 5.99 -10.10 7.72
CA GLN A 130 6.07 -9.30 6.50
C GLN A 130 6.43 -7.84 6.79
N THR A 131 7.10 -7.20 5.84
CA THR A 131 7.28 -5.76 5.80
C THR A 131 6.20 -5.16 4.88
N PRO A 132 5.37 -4.23 5.36
CA PRO A 132 4.37 -3.58 4.52
C PRO A 132 5.00 -2.82 3.35
N VAL A 133 4.32 -2.80 2.20
CA VAL A 133 4.64 -1.97 1.04
C VAL A 133 3.81 -0.69 1.06
N LYS A 134 4.34 0.39 0.49
CA LYS A 134 3.63 1.67 0.36
C LYS A 134 2.94 1.76 -0.99
N VAL A 135 1.62 1.60 -0.99
CA VAL A 135 0.78 1.76 -2.18
C VAL A 135 0.37 3.23 -2.32
N LYS A 136 0.79 3.86 -3.41
CA LYS A 136 0.52 5.27 -3.68
C LYS A 136 -0.26 5.42 -4.98
N PHE A 137 -1.33 6.18 -4.94
CA PHE A 137 -2.04 6.62 -6.13
C PHE A 137 -2.51 8.08 -5.99
N ASN A 138 -2.46 8.80 -7.09
CA ASN A 138 -2.92 10.17 -7.21
C ASN A 138 -3.28 10.47 -8.67
N ASN A 139 -4.03 11.55 -8.89
CA ASN A 139 -4.43 12.02 -10.22
C ASN A 139 -5.02 10.90 -11.10
N ILE A 140 -5.98 10.18 -10.56
CA ILE A 140 -6.64 9.04 -11.19
C ILE A 140 -7.92 9.50 -11.88
N ARG A 141 -8.08 9.14 -13.16
CA ARG A 141 -9.22 9.49 -13.98
C ARG A 141 -10.43 8.61 -13.70
N ASP A 142 -10.21 7.29 -13.67
CA ASP A 142 -11.26 6.29 -13.56
C ASP A 142 -10.76 5.06 -12.77
N VAL A 143 -11.64 4.11 -12.52
CA VAL A 143 -11.31 2.90 -11.73
C VAL A 143 -10.36 1.95 -12.46
N ASP A 144 -10.36 1.94 -13.80
CA ASP A 144 -9.44 1.10 -14.58
C ASP A 144 -8.01 1.64 -14.50
N GLN A 145 -7.87 2.97 -14.55
CA GLN A 145 -6.58 3.62 -14.32
C GLN A 145 -6.11 3.40 -12.87
N LEU A 146 -7.04 3.38 -11.89
CA LEU A 146 -6.69 3.04 -10.50
C LEU A 146 -6.13 1.62 -10.42
N ALA A 147 -6.82 0.64 -10.99
CA ALA A 147 -6.39 -0.76 -11.03
C ALA A 147 -4.98 -0.89 -11.63
N GLY A 148 -4.74 -0.25 -12.78
CA GLY A 148 -3.42 -0.23 -13.42
C GLY A 148 -2.34 0.49 -12.60
N ARG A 149 -2.71 1.46 -11.77
CA ARG A 149 -1.76 2.18 -10.89
C ARG A 149 -1.41 1.41 -9.63
N VAL A 150 -2.33 0.63 -9.10
CA VAL A 150 -2.18 -0.15 -7.85
C VAL A 150 -1.47 -1.48 -8.11
N ALA A 151 -1.83 -2.19 -9.16
CA ALA A 151 -1.32 -3.53 -9.49
C ALA A 151 0.23 -3.68 -9.44
N PRO A 152 1.05 -2.74 -9.92
CA PRO A 152 2.51 -2.86 -9.79
C PRO A 152 3.05 -2.82 -8.35
N GLN A 153 2.21 -2.50 -7.37
CA GLN A 153 2.62 -2.23 -5.99
C GLN A 153 2.17 -3.33 -5.00
N ILE A 154 1.26 -4.23 -5.43
CA ILE A 154 0.77 -5.39 -4.65
C ILE A 154 0.72 -6.64 -5.54
N GLU A 155 0.37 -7.78 -4.99
CA GLU A 155 0.30 -9.04 -5.73
C GLU A 155 -0.91 -9.11 -6.68
N ALA A 156 -2.01 -8.45 -6.33
CA ALA A 156 -3.20 -8.42 -7.17
C ALA A 156 -2.93 -7.72 -8.51
N ASP A 157 -3.26 -8.37 -9.62
CA ASP A 157 -3.14 -7.79 -10.95
C ASP A 157 -4.24 -6.77 -11.25
N SER A 158 -4.03 -5.98 -12.32
CA SER A 158 -4.98 -4.93 -12.71
C SER A 158 -6.33 -5.48 -13.14
N ALA A 159 -6.37 -6.67 -13.74
CA ALA A 159 -7.61 -7.28 -14.21
C ALA A 159 -8.47 -7.73 -13.02
N SER A 160 -7.87 -8.35 -12.00
CA SER A 160 -8.58 -8.78 -10.79
C SER A 160 -9.16 -7.57 -10.03
N ILE A 161 -8.39 -6.49 -9.87
CA ILE A 161 -8.86 -5.26 -9.22
C ILE A 161 -10.00 -4.63 -10.03
N ALA A 162 -9.85 -4.50 -11.35
CA ALA A 162 -10.89 -3.94 -12.22
C ALA A 162 -12.16 -4.79 -12.19
N ASN A 163 -12.06 -6.12 -12.22
CA ASN A 163 -13.21 -7.02 -12.15
C ASN A 163 -14.04 -6.82 -10.87
N VAL A 164 -13.38 -6.67 -9.72
CA VAL A 164 -14.09 -6.38 -8.46
C VAL A 164 -14.79 -5.01 -8.52
N LEU A 165 -14.11 -3.98 -9.07
CA LEU A 165 -14.67 -2.63 -9.19
C LEU A 165 -15.81 -2.50 -10.20
N HIS A 166 -15.88 -3.40 -11.20
CA HIS A 166 -16.99 -3.48 -12.16
C HIS A 166 -18.09 -4.45 -11.72
N ASN A 167 -17.88 -5.25 -10.68
CA ASN A 167 -18.91 -6.12 -10.11
C ASN A 167 -19.98 -5.29 -9.40
N GLN A 168 -21.12 -5.08 -10.08
CA GLN A 168 -22.19 -4.21 -9.59
C GLN A 168 -22.76 -4.71 -8.26
N ASP A 169 -22.91 -6.02 -8.08
CA ASP A 169 -23.46 -6.58 -6.83
C ASP A 169 -22.51 -6.34 -5.65
N TYR A 170 -21.21 -6.48 -5.87
CA TYR A 170 -20.22 -6.24 -4.83
C TYR A 170 -20.17 -4.76 -4.43
N ILE A 171 -20.07 -3.83 -5.39
CA ILE A 171 -20.00 -2.40 -5.07
C ILE A 171 -21.30 -1.86 -4.48
N ASN A 172 -22.48 -2.44 -4.84
CA ASN A 172 -23.76 -2.10 -4.22
C ASN A 172 -23.80 -2.45 -2.72
N GLN A 173 -23.17 -3.57 -2.32
CA GLN A 173 -23.05 -3.93 -0.89
C GLN A 173 -22.23 -2.90 -0.10
N LEU A 174 -21.32 -2.20 -0.76
CA LEU A 174 -20.53 -1.11 -0.17
C LEU A 174 -21.28 0.24 -0.19
N GLY A 175 -22.49 0.29 -0.76
CA GLY A 175 -23.28 1.52 -0.88
C GLY A 175 -22.93 2.39 -2.09
N PHE A 176 -22.25 1.83 -3.08
CA PHE A 176 -21.88 2.52 -4.32
C PHE A 176 -22.50 1.84 -5.54
N ASN A 177 -22.49 2.54 -6.67
CA ASN A 177 -22.84 1.99 -7.97
C ASN A 177 -21.76 2.36 -9.00
N LYS A 178 -21.91 1.94 -10.26
CA LYS A 178 -20.94 2.19 -11.33
C LYS A 178 -20.55 3.66 -11.53
N TYR A 179 -21.42 4.59 -11.18
CA TYR A 179 -21.15 6.03 -11.30
C TYR A 179 -20.48 6.59 -10.05
N THR A 180 -20.78 6.04 -8.88
CA THR A 180 -20.37 6.60 -7.60
C THR A 180 -19.15 5.93 -6.98
N ILE A 181 -18.76 4.75 -7.47
CA ILE A 181 -17.62 4.01 -6.93
C ILE A 181 -16.30 4.80 -6.93
N PRO A 182 -16.01 5.75 -7.85
CA PRO A 182 -14.82 6.59 -7.75
C PRO A 182 -14.77 7.44 -6.47
N ALA A 183 -15.93 7.74 -5.85
CA ALA A 183 -15.98 8.49 -4.59
C ALA A 183 -15.44 7.72 -3.38
N LEU A 184 -15.33 6.38 -3.48
CA LEU A 184 -14.76 5.52 -2.45
C LEU A 184 -13.28 5.86 -2.19
N PHE A 185 -12.54 6.23 -3.24
CA PHE A 185 -11.09 6.33 -3.20
C PHE A 185 -10.64 7.73 -2.81
N LEU A 186 -9.71 7.77 -1.86
CA LEU A 186 -9.06 8.99 -1.40
C LEU A 186 -7.59 8.91 -1.76
N PRO A 187 -7.09 9.69 -2.74
CA PRO A 187 -5.70 9.63 -3.17
C PRO A 187 -4.72 9.97 -2.04
N ASP A 188 -3.90 8.99 -1.64
CA ASP A 188 -2.87 9.12 -0.62
C ASP A 188 -1.83 7.99 -0.78
N THR A 189 -1.02 7.79 0.24
CA THR A 189 -0.09 6.66 0.39
C THR A 189 -0.56 5.80 1.54
N TYR A 190 -0.80 4.52 1.27
CA TYR A 190 -1.31 3.55 2.24
C TYR A 190 -0.33 2.40 2.42
N GLU A 191 -0.22 1.89 3.63
CA GLU A 191 0.53 0.66 3.90
C GLU A 191 -0.36 -0.55 3.70
N PHE A 192 0.13 -1.52 2.89
CA PHE A 192 -0.48 -2.80 2.61
C PHE A 192 0.53 -3.93 2.81
N TYR A 193 0.05 -5.13 3.09
CA TYR A 193 0.84 -6.31 2.82
C TYR A 193 0.88 -6.54 1.31
N TRP A 194 2.06 -6.89 0.79
CA TRP A 194 2.23 -7.04 -0.65
C TRP A 194 1.29 -8.09 -1.25
N ASN A 195 1.04 -9.19 -0.54
CA ASN A 195 0.14 -10.26 -0.95
C ASN A 195 -1.36 -9.94 -0.76
N THR A 196 -1.72 -8.66 -0.68
CA THR A 196 -3.12 -8.22 -0.64
C THR A 196 -3.79 -8.50 -1.99
N ASP A 197 -4.91 -9.23 -1.96
CA ASP A 197 -5.73 -9.49 -3.13
C ASP A 197 -6.63 -8.30 -3.50
N ALA A 198 -7.35 -8.43 -4.61
CA ALA A 198 -8.20 -7.36 -5.13
C ALA A 198 -9.31 -6.95 -4.14
N GLU A 199 -9.98 -7.92 -3.51
CA GLU A 199 -11.06 -7.62 -2.55
C GLU A 199 -10.49 -6.97 -1.28
N GLY A 200 -9.38 -7.48 -0.76
CA GLY A 200 -8.67 -6.93 0.39
C GLY A 200 -8.24 -5.47 0.16
N PHE A 201 -7.80 -5.14 -1.07
CA PHE A 201 -7.52 -3.75 -1.44
C PHE A 201 -8.79 -2.88 -1.33
N ILE A 202 -9.92 -3.32 -1.91
CA ILE A 202 -11.16 -2.55 -1.88
C ILE A 202 -11.71 -2.42 -0.45
N VAL A 203 -11.68 -3.50 0.34
CA VAL A 203 -12.10 -3.47 1.76
C VAL A 203 -11.27 -2.47 2.55
N ARG A 204 -9.96 -2.45 2.34
CA ARG A 204 -9.09 -1.46 3.00
C ARG A 204 -9.43 -0.03 2.57
N MET A 205 -9.69 0.21 1.29
CA MET A 205 -10.10 1.54 0.81
C MET A 205 -11.45 1.96 1.41
N PHE A 206 -12.39 1.02 1.56
CA PHE A 206 -13.67 1.28 2.23
C PHE A 206 -13.49 1.64 3.71
N GLN A 207 -12.55 1.01 4.39
CA GLN A 207 -12.20 1.39 5.77
C GLN A 207 -11.64 2.81 5.83
N GLU A 208 -10.74 3.18 4.92
CA GLU A 208 -10.17 4.53 4.87
C GLU A 208 -11.22 5.59 4.48
N TYR A 209 -12.16 5.25 3.59
CA TYR A 209 -13.31 6.09 3.27
C TYR A 209 -14.16 6.35 4.53
N ASN A 210 -14.54 5.30 5.27
CA ASN A 210 -15.32 5.43 6.49
C ASN A 210 -14.59 6.21 7.59
N LYS A 211 -13.27 6.02 7.70
CA LYS A 211 -12.42 6.78 8.62
C LYS A 211 -12.33 8.26 8.23
N PHE A 212 -12.30 8.57 6.94
CA PHE A 212 -12.31 9.96 6.47
C PHE A 212 -13.65 10.63 6.74
N TRP A 213 -14.77 9.96 6.48
CA TRP A 213 -16.12 10.51 6.65
C TRP A 213 -16.59 10.41 8.10
N THR A 214 -15.94 11.20 8.98
CA THR A 214 -16.37 11.37 10.38
C THR A 214 -17.77 12.01 10.45
N GLU A 215 -18.46 11.88 11.59
CA GLU A 215 -19.75 12.53 11.79
C GLU A 215 -19.67 14.05 11.60
N GLU A 216 -18.58 14.68 12.03
CA GLU A 216 -18.33 16.10 11.78
C GLU A 216 -18.31 16.44 10.30
N ARG A 217 -17.58 15.66 9.46
CA ARG A 217 -17.51 15.91 8.02
C ARG A 217 -18.83 15.61 7.31
N LYS A 218 -19.60 14.65 7.78
CA LYS A 218 -20.96 14.40 7.29
C LYS A 218 -21.90 15.57 7.62
N GLN A 219 -21.79 16.13 8.81
CA GLN A 219 -22.54 17.34 9.20
C GLN A 219 -22.11 18.57 8.36
N GLN A 220 -20.81 18.75 8.09
CA GLN A 220 -20.31 19.80 7.18
C GLN A 220 -20.90 19.64 5.77
N ALA A 221 -20.94 18.42 5.24
CA ALA A 221 -21.56 18.13 3.95
C ALA A 221 -23.04 18.47 3.96
N GLN A 222 -23.77 18.02 4.98
CA GLN A 222 -25.19 18.28 5.15
C GLN A 222 -25.52 19.79 5.26
N ALA A 223 -24.67 20.56 5.95
CA ALA A 223 -24.81 22.01 6.04
C ALA A 223 -24.67 22.72 4.68
N LYS A 224 -24.00 22.08 3.71
CA LYS A 224 -23.94 22.53 2.30
C LYS A 224 -25.06 21.97 1.44
N GLY A 225 -25.94 21.12 1.99
CA GLY A 225 -27.02 20.42 1.27
C GLY A 225 -26.52 19.23 0.44
N LEU A 226 -25.39 18.62 0.82
CA LEU A 226 -24.72 17.56 0.06
C LEU A 226 -24.56 16.28 0.90
N THR A 227 -24.63 15.13 0.24
CA THR A 227 -24.18 13.85 0.80
C THR A 227 -22.66 13.68 0.62
N PRO A 228 -21.97 12.75 1.31
CA PRO A 228 -20.58 12.42 1.08
C PRO A 228 -20.21 12.14 -0.37
N ILE A 229 -21.05 11.38 -1.09
CA ILE A 229 -20.87 11.08 -2.51
C ILE A 229 -20.98 12.35 -3.37
N GLN A 230 -21.97 13.20 -3.07
CA GLN A 230 -22.16 14.48 -3.77
C GLN A 230 -21.01 15.45 -3.52
N VAL A 231 -20.44 15.46 -2.31
CA VAL A 231 -19.20 16.23 -2.02
C VAL A 231 -18.05 15.72 -2.89
N SER A 232 -17.85 14.41 -3.00
CA SER A 232 -16.83 13.82 -3.87
C SER A 232 -17.09 14.14 -5.34
N THR A 233 -18.36 14.12 -5.76
CA THR A 233 -18.75 14.48 -7.14
C THR A 233 -18.41 15.93 -7.43
N LEU A 234 -18.80 16.88 -6.59
CA LEU A 234 -18.45 18.28 -6.75
C LEU A 234 -16.93 18.51 -6.66
N ALA A 235 -16.26 17.84 -5.73
CA ALA A 235 -14.82 17.91 -5.58
C ALA A 235 -14.06 17.46 -6.84
N SER A 236 -14.58 16.45 -7.56
CA SER A 236 -13.99 16.00 -8.82
C SER A 236 -14.06 17.08 -9.91
N ILE A 237 -15.13 17.88 -9.92
CA ILE A 237 -15.27 19.03 -10.82
C ILE A 237 -14.27 20.13 -10.42
N VAL A 238 -14.28 20.55 -9.14
CA VAL A 238 -13.36 21.56 -8.60
C VAL A 238 -11.89 21.19 -8.87
N ASN A 239 -11.55 19.92 -8.71
CA ASN A 239 -10.20 19.39 -8.93
C ASN A 239 -9.75 19.50 -10.41
N LYS A 240 -10.70 19.61 -11.35
CA LYS A 240 -10.42 19.79 -12.78
C LYS A 240 -10.50 21.24 -13.24
N GLU A 241 -11.08 22.14 -12.43
CA GLU A 241 -11.14 23.57 -12.72
C GLU A 241 -9.86 24.31 -12.32
N THR A 242 -9.26 23.95 -11.16
CA THR A 242 -8.08 24.64 -10.68
C THR A 242 -7.09 23.71 -10.00
N ASN A 243 -5.81 23.98 -10.19
CA ASN A 243 -4.71 23.36 -9.43
C ASN A 243 -4.32 24.19 -8.18
N MET A 244 -4.88 25.41 -8.03
CA MET A 244 -4.60 26.29 -6.89
C MET A 244 -5.42 25.88 -5.69
N THR A 245 -4.80 25.13 -4.77
CA THR A 245 -5.50 24.50 -3.63
C THR A 245 -6.14 25.53 -2.70
N ASP A 246 -5.56 26.71 -2.58
CA ASP A 246 -6.08 27.84 -1.80
C ASP A 246 -7.30 28.52 -2.47
N GLU A 247 -7.47 28.37 -3.79
CA GLU A 247 -8.63 28.89 -4.52
C GLU A 247 -9.78 27.86 -4.60
N MET A 248 -9.51 26.58 -4.44
CA MET A 248 -10.54 25.52 -4.52
C MET A 248 -11.77 25.78 -3.65
N PRO A 249 -11.68 26.30 -2.39
CA PRO A 249 -12.87 26.59 -1.58
C PRO A 249 -13.77 27.66 -2.21
N ARG A 250 -13.19 28.65 -2.88
CA ARG A 250 -13.94 29.71 -3.58
C ARG A 250 -14.62 29.19 -4.83
N VAL A 251 -13.93 28.38 -5.63
CA VAL A 251 -14.52 27.70 -6.81
C VAL A 251 -15.68 26.78 -6.36
N ALA A 252 -15.49 26.00 -5.27
CA ALA A 252 -16.55 25.18 -4.70
C ALA A 252 -17.77 26.03 -4.29
N GLY A 253 -17.54 27.18 -3.69
CA GLY A 253 -18.59 28.14 -3.32
C GLY A 253 -19.42 28.61 -4.50
N VAL A 254 -18.81 28.89 -5.69
CA VAL A 254 -19.53 29.24 -6.91
C VAL A 254 -20.49 28.12 -7.31
N TYR A 255 -20.01 26.88 -7.35
CA TYR A 255 -20.86 25.75 -7.72
C TYR A 255 -21.98 25.48 -6.71
N ILE A 256 -21.70 25.61 -5.40
CA ILE A 256 -22.75 25.50 -4.36
C ILE A 256 -23.81 26.59 -4.53
N ASN A 257 -23.42 27.83 -4.88
CA ASN A 257 -24.36 28.90 -5.17
C ASN A 257 -25.25 28.56 -6.39
N ARG A 258 -24.66 28.01 -7.47
CA ARG A 258 -25.41 27.55 -8.63
C ARG A 258 -26.39 26.43 -8.27
N LEU A 259 -25.95 25.42 -7.49
CA LEU A 259 -26.83 24.33 -7.02
C LEU A 259 -28.01 24.86 -6.21
N LYS A 260 -27.78 25.76 -5.23
CA LYS A 260 -28.82 26.36 -4.39
C LYS A 260 -29.84 27.15 -5.19
N ASN A 261 -29.45 27.70 -6.34
CA ASN A 261 -30.30 28.52 -7.20
C ASN A 261 -30.86 27.77 -8.43
N ASN A 262 -30.71 26.43 -8.47
CA ASN A 262 -31.12 25.60 -9.60
C ASN A 262 -30.51 26.05 -10.94
N TRP A 263 -29.30 26.56 -10.91
CA TRP A 263 -28.55 26.93 -12.10
C TRP A 263 -27.77 25.74 -12.66
N LEU A 264 -27.63 25.70 -13.97
CA LEU A 264 -26.71 24.79 -14.65
C LEU A 264 -25.27 25.01 -14.15
N LEU A 265 -24.55 23.93 -13.86
CA LEU A 265 -23.16 24.05 -13.38
C LEU A 265 -22.23 24.56 -14.50
N GLN A 266 -22.50 24.18 -15.76
CA GLN A 266 -21.73 24.62 -16.94
C GLN A 266 -20.23 24.43 -16.75
N ALA A 267 -19.84 23.26 -16.28
CA ALA A 267 -18.47 22.88 -16.00
C ALA A 267 -17.88 22.15 -17.21
N ASP A 268 -16.95 22.76 -17.92
CA ASP A 268 -16.29 22.18 -19.10
C ASP A 268 -15.70 20.78 -18.85
N PRO A 269 -15.06 20.50 -17.68
CA PRO A 269 -14.53 19.17 -17.39
C PRO A 269 -15.57 18.05 -17.44
N THR A 270 -16.82 18.34 -17.15
CA THR A 270 -17.90 17.32 -17.21
C THR A 270 -18.23 16.91 -18.65
N LEU A 271 -18.10 17.84 -19.61
CA LEU A 271 -18.25 17.52 -21.02
C LEU A 271 -17.06 16.70 -21.55
N ILE A 272 -15.84 17.05 -21.17
CA ILE A 272 -14.62 16.26 -21.52
C ILE A 272 -14.80 14.81 -21.02
N PHE A 273 -15.28 14.64 -19.81
CA PHE A 273 -15.60 13.32 -19.26
C PHE A 273 -16.72 12.61 -20.03
N ALA A 274 -17.82 13.32 -20.34
CA ALA A 274 -18.96 12.77 -21.07
C ALA A 274 -18.58 12.27 -22.47
N TRP A 275 -17.69 12.99 -23.17
CA TRP A 275 -17.13 12.60 -24.48
C TRP A 275 -16.09 11.48 -24.37
N ASN A 276 -15.55 11.24 -23.18
CA ASN A 276 -14.41 10.35 -22.94
C ASN A 276 -13.20 10.69 -23.87
N ASP A 277 -13.07 11.97 -24.22
CA ASP A 277 -12.01 12.49 -25.07
C ASP A 277 -11.19 13.54 -24.33
N TYR A 278 -10.11 13.10 -23.72
CA TYR A 278 -9.20 13.95 -22.92
C TYR A 278 -8.19 14.73 -23.79
N SER A 279 -8.27 14.63 -25.10
CA SER A 279 -7.54 15.48 -26.04
C SER A 279 -8.20 16.84 -26.24
N ILE A 280 -9.47 16.98 -25.84
CA ILE A 280 -10.22 18.25 -25.91
C ILE A 280 -9.58 19.26 -24.96
N ARG A 281 -8.87 20.24 -25.54
CA ARG A 281 -8.27 21.34 -24.78
C ARG A 281 -9.22 22.54 -24.64
N ARG A 282 -10.23 22.64 -25.48
CA ARG A 282 -11.23 23.69 -25.50
C ARG A 282 -12.58 23.12 -25.85
N VAL A 283 -13.56 23.32 -24.96
CA VAL A 283 -14.96 22.95 -25.21
C VAL A 283 -15.55 23.96 -26.26
N LEU A 284 -16.12 23.41 -27.33
CA LEU A 284 -16.83 24.13 -28.37
C LEU A 284 -18.34 23.86 -28.24
N ASP A 285 -19.19 24.65 -28.91
CA ASP A 285 -20.64 24.50 -28.82
C ASP A 285 -21.12 23.11 -29.24
N ARG A 286 -20.50 22.50 -30.27
CA ARG A 286 -20.79 21.11 -30.64
C ARG A 286 -20.60 20.09 -29.48
N HIS A 287 -19.71 20.35 -28.53
CA HIS A 287 -19.46 19.48 -27.42
C HIS A 287 -20.58 19.55 -26.38
N LYS A 288 -21.30 20.69 -26.32
CA LYS A 288 -22.41 20.91 -25.40
C LYS A 288 -23.69 20.17 -25.82
N GLU A 289 -23.72 19.63 -27.06
CA GLU A 289 -24.87 18.91 -27.59
C GLU A 289 -24.93 17.44 -27.17
N ILE A 290 -23.89 16.91 -26.55
CA ILE A 290 -23.87 15.49 -26.12
C ILE A 290 -25.02 15.15 -25.19
N GLU A 291 -25.74 14.07 -25.49
CA GLU A 291 -26.75 13.50 -24.61
C GLU A 291 -26.08 12.58 -23.58
N SER A 292 -25.78 13.14 -22.41
CA SER A 292 -25.13 12.43 -21.32
C SER A 292 -25.60 13.01 -19.98
N PRO A 293 -25.88 12.18 -18.96
CA PRO A 293 -26.22 12.68 -17.63
C PRO A 293 -25.08 13.48 -16.97
N TYR A 294 -23.90 13.46 -17.56
CA TYR A 294 -22.76 14.30 -17.16
C TYR A 294 -22.73 15.66 -17.85
N ASN A 295 -23.67 15.95 -18.76
CA ASN A 295 -23.73 17.24 -19.44
C ASN A 295 -24.32 18.33 -18.53
N THR A 296 -23.49 19.02 -17.78
CA THR A 296 -23.90 20.10 -16.87
C THR A 296 -24.30 21.41 -17.58
N TYR A 297 -24.31 21.43 -18.91
CA TYR A 297 -24.86 22.51 -19.74
C TYR A 297 -26.34 22.27 -20.10
N LYS A 298 -26.79 21.01 -20.04
CA LYS A 298 -28.16 20.62 -20.33
C LYS A 298 -28.97 20.28 -19.07
N TYR A 299 -28.33 19.66 -18.08
CA TYR A 299 -29.00 19.14 -16.90
C TYR A 299 -28.61 19.91 -15.64
N VAL A 300 -29.63 20.30 -14.85
CA VAL A 300 -29.46 20.99 -13.58
C VAL A 300 -29.01 20.02 -12.51
N GLY A 301 -28.22 20.49 -11.56
CA GLY A 301 -27.72 19.70 -10.45
C GLY A 301 -26.38 19.04 -10.69
N LEU A 302 -25.99 18.16 -9.80
CA LEU A 302 -24.73 17.39 -9.92
C LEU A 302 -24.91 16.26 -10.93
N PRO A 303 -23.86 15.88 -11.65
CA PRO A 303 -23.86 14.65 -12.43
C PRO A 303 -23.98 13.41 -11.52
N PRO A 304 -24.25 12.22 -12.09
CA PRO A 304 -24.54 11.01 -11.28
C PRO A 304 -23.40 10.54 -10.37
N GLY A 305 -22.18 10.99 -10.62
CA GLY A 305 -20.99 10.65 -9.84
C GLY A 305 -19.76 11.46 -10.24
N PRO A 306 -18.62 11.22 -9.60
CA PRO A 306 -17.37 11.92 -9.88
C PRO A 306 -16.87 11.73 -11.31
N ILE A 307 -16.24 12.76 -11.88
CA ILE A 307 -15.60 12.75 -13.22
C ILE A 307 -14.10 12.38 -13.14
N CYS A 308 -13.59 12.20 -11.96
CA CYS A 308 -12.27 11.63 -11.63
C CYS A 308 -12.26 11.27 -10.14
N ILE A 309 -11.27 10.53 -9.68
CA ILE A 309 -11.04 10.35 -8.25
C ILE A 309 -10.48 11.68 -7.71
N PRO A 310 -11.25 12.44 -6.89
CA PRO A 310 -10.84 13.76 -6.44
C PRO A 310 -9.72 13.69 -5.41
N SER A 311 -8.82 14.67 -5.39
CA SER A 311 -7.84 14.80 -4.31
C SER A 311 -8.52 15.09 -2.97
N ILE A 312 -7.87 14.66 -1.87
CA ILE A 312 -8.34 14.99 -0.51
C ILE A 312 -8.45 16.52 -0.30
N ALA A 313 -7.56 17.28 -0.95
CA ALA A 313 -7.60 18.75 -0.91
C ALA A 313 -8.91 19.28 -1.54
N ALA A 314 -9.31 18.76 -2.70
CA ALA A 314 -10.56 19.16 -3.34
C ALA A 314 -11.80 18.75 -2.53
N VAL A 315 -11.81 17.54 -1.92
CA VAL A 315 -12.90 17.11 -1.03
C VAL A 315 -13.00 18.06 0.18
N LYS A 316 -11.89 18.37 0.83
CA LYS A 316 -11.84 19.33 1.94
C LYS A 316 -12.26 20.74 1.49
N ALA A 317 -11.91 21.16 0.28
CA ALA A 317 -12.31 22.46 -0.26
C ALA A 317 -13.82 22.57 -0.42
N VAL A 318 -14.51 21.51 -0.84
CA VAL A 318 -15.98 21.51 -0.91
C VAL A 318 -16.61 21.56 0.50
N LEU A 319 -16.07 20.79 1.46
CA LEU A 319 -16.54 20.83 2.86
C LEU A 319 -16.37 22.21 3.48
N ASN A 320 -15.27 22.91 3.15
CA ASN A 320 -14.91 24.25 3.64
C ASN A 320 -15.16 25.33 2.57
N ALA A 321 -16.12 25.11 1.66
CA ALA A 321 -16.43 26.09 0.62
C ALA A 321 -16.70 27.48 1.21
N GLU A 322 -16.06 28.51 0.62
CA GLU A 322 -16.23 29.90 1.03
C GLU A 322 -17.68 30.36 0.85
N ASP A 323 -18.18 31.09 1.82
CA ASP A 323 -19.50 31.72 1.74
C ASP A 323 -19.35 33.09 1.05
N HIS A 324 -19.84 33.19 -0.15
CA HIS A 324 -19.80 34.38 -1.00
C HIS A 324 -20.98 34.38 -1.99
N HIS A 325 -21.11 35.46 -2.78
CA HIS A 325 -22.19 35.63 -3.75
C HIS A 325 -21.72 35.57 -5.22
N TYR A 326 -20.60 34.88 -5.48
CA TYR A 326 -20.13 34.72 -6.86
C TYR A 326 -20.90 33.59 -7.56
N PHE A 327 -21.19 33.81 -8.85
CA PHE A 327 -21.84 32.84 -9.75
C PHE A 327 -20.98 32.52 -10.98
N TYR A 328 -19.90 33.29 -11.19
CA TYR A 328 -19.03 33.20 -12.35
C TYR A 328 -17.58 33.30 -11.93
N PHE A 329 -16.72 32.67 -12.73
CA PHE A 329 -15.27 32.86 -12.67
C PHE A 329 -14.68 32.67 -14.06
N CYS A 330 -13.51 33.25 -14.33
CA CYS A 330 -12.70 33.07 -15.53
C CYS A 330 -11.23 33.23 -15.17
N ALA A 331 -10.33 32.68 -15.99
CA ALA A 331 -8.90 32.80 -15.78
C ALA A 331 -8.45 34.27 -15.69
N LYS A 332 -7.48 34.55 -14.82
CA LYS A 332 -6.87 35.87 -14.68
C LYS A 332 -6.01 36.20 -15.85
N GLU A 333 -6.01 37.46 -16.22
CA GLU A 333 -5.22 38.07 -17.31
C GLU A 333 -3.70 38.04 -17.07
N ASP A 334 -3.25 37.83 -15.83
CA ASP A 334 -1.84 37.74 -15.48
C ASP A 334 -1.23 36.35 -15.74
N PHE A 335 -2.07 35.36 -16.13
CA PHE A 335 -1.69 33.95 -16.36
C PHE A 335 -1.10 33.25 -15.16
N SER A 336 -1.43 33.71 -13.97
CA SER A 336 -1.01 33.11 -12.70
C SER A 336 -1.61 31.72 -12.42
N GLY A 337 -2.61 31.31 -13.20
CA GLY A 337 -3.40 30.08 -12.98
C GLY A 337 -4.57 30.28 -12.01
N TYR A 338 -4.73 31.49 -11.46
CA TYR A 338 -5.88 31.89 -10.67
C TYR A 338 -7.04 32.41 -11.51
N HIS A 339 -8.19 32.66 -10.87
CA HIS A 339 -9.40 33.14 -11.51
C HIS A 339 -9.85 34.51 -10.96
N ASN A 340 -10.54 35.27 -11.82
CA ASN A 340 -11.35 36.40 -11.44
C ASN A 340 -12.79 35.93 -11.20
N PHE A 341 -13.34 36.23 -10.05
CA PHE A 341 -14.71 35.89 -9.65
C PHE A 341 -15.66 37.04 -9.88
N ALA A 342 -16.92 36.73 -10.19
CA ALA A 342 -17.94 37.74 -10.48
C ALA A 342 -19.32 37.33 -9.95
N LYS A 343 -20.12 38.31 -9.49
CA LYS A 343 -21.49 38.11 -9.03
C LYS A 343 -22.48 38.17 -10.22
N THR A 344 -22.17 38.99 -11.22
CA THR A 344 -23.06 39.25 -12.37
C THR A 344 -22.39 38.86 -13.67
N LEU A 345 -23.20 38.57 -14.69
CA LEU A 345 -22.72 38.28 -16.05
C LEU A 345 -21.95 39.46 -16.63
N SER A 346 -22.41 40.72 -16.38
CA SER A 346 -21.72 41.92 -16.85
C SER A 346 -20.30 42.02 -16.28
N GLU A 347 -20.11 41.73 -14.99
CA GLU A 347 -18.78 41.71 -14.37
C GLU A 347 -17.92 40.58 -14.93
N HIS A 348 -18.48 39.39 -15.13
CA HIS A 348 -17.81 38.26 -15.75
C HIS A 348 -17.34 38.60 -17.16
N ASN A 349 -18.21 39.18 -17.98
CA ASN A 349 -17.87 39.56 -19.35
C ASN A 349 -16.70 40.57 -19.40
N ARG A 350 -16.64 41.55 -18.47
CA ARG A 350 -15.51 42.45 -18.32
C ARG A 350 -14.21 41.72 -17.99
N ASN A 351 -14.28 40.77 -17.04
CA ASN A 351 -13.13 39.95 -16.66
C ASN A 351 -12.65 39.06 -17.83
N ALA A 352 -13.58 38.42 -18.54
CA ALA A 352 -13.29 37.60 -19.71
C ALA A 352 -12.67 38.42 -20.86
N ALA A 353 -13.15 39.64 -21.08
CA ALA A 353 -12.60 40.54 -22.07
C ALA A 353 -11.12 40.93 -21.76
N ARG A 354 -10.80 41.20 -20.47
CA ARG A 354 -9.41 41.47 -20.05
C ARG A 354 -8.51 40.27 -20.31
N TYR A 355 -8.97 39.09 -19.98
CA TYR A 355 -8.21 37.86 -20.23
C TYR A 355 -7.99 37.63 -21.73
N GLN A 356 -9.02 37.83 -22.57
CA GLN A 356 -8.90 37.70 -24.00
C GLN A 356 -7.93 38.74 -24.60
N GLN A 357 -7.98 39.99 -24.10
CA GLN A 357 -7.04 41.03 -24.52
C GLN A 357 -5.58 40.65 -24.18
N ALA A 358 -5.35 40.10 -22.98
CA ALA A 358 -4.03 39.65 -22.57
C ALA A 358 -3.51 38.48 -23.43
N LEU A 359 -4.38 37.52 -23.83
CA LEU A 359 -4.04 36.45 -24.77
C LEU A 359 -3.62 37.04 -26.15
N ASN A 360 -4.39 37.99 -26.67
CA ASN A 360 -4.09 38.62 -27.95
C ASN A 360 -2.74 39.36 -27.94
N GLN A 361 -2.42 40.09 -26.85
CA GLN A 361 -1.13 40.74 -26.64
C GLN A 361 0.06 39.80 -26.66
N ARG A 362 -0.13 38.55 -26.20
CA ARG A 362 0.89 37.48 -26.22
C ARG A 362 0.94 36.70 -27.54
N GLY A 363 0.14 37.06 -28.52
CA GLY A 363 0.06 36.37 -29.81
C GLY A 363 -0.50 34.94 -29.69
N ILE A 364 -1.13 34.61 -28.56
CA ILE A 364 -1.83 33.34 -28.37
C ILE A 364 -3.18 33.46 -29.07
N MET A 365 -3.13 33.37 -30.41
CA MET A 365 -4.36 33.35 -31.21
C MET A 365 -5.03 31.98 -31.09
N LYS A 366 -6.33 32.01 -31.13
CA LYS A 366 -7.18 30.80 -31.01
C LYS A 366 -7.26 30.03 -32.32
#